data_7d4145a38f8a36f791c8c1f62af95fc2
#
_entry.id   7d4145a38f8a36f791c8c1f62af95fc2
#
_cell.length_a   1.000
_cell.length_b   1.000
_cell.length_c   1.000
_cell.angle_alpha   90.00
_cell.angle_beta   90.00
_cell.angle_gamma   90.00
#
_symmetry.space_group_name_H-M   'P 1'
#
loop_
_entity.id
_entity.type
_entity.pdbx_description
1 polymer ?
#
loop_
_entity_poly.entity_id
_entity_poly.type
_entity_poly.pdbx_seq_one_letter_code
_entity_poly.pdbx_strand_id
1 'polypeptide(L)'
;MFTGTNKEKLMTTFDRTHLVRKLCTAILAFLLVFALLGSGTVYGISLVGQEIPGITDIAGEGTPPEITAQSAILIDANTGQILYEKDAYTERYPASTTKVMTALLAIEKLDMDKIITCDSEMASQSGSQIYLQEGEEVRVEDLLYAMMLSSANDAAAALGIAVGGSTEHFVEMMNEKAVQAGAKNTHFNNSNGLPDEAHTTTAYDLAVITQAAFKHAKFREVVATINYNMPATNMNEARELKNSNSLLYDDQPRYTINGQMVGAKYEGATGVKPGYTDSAGSCLIGSAERDGHELIGVVLLSETEQHYPDMIQLLDYGFANYENLDLCAAEDYTYTVKVKNSETRSVPAAMSEDVSITLPKGSEHKKVAVKEKLDKSFTAPIEAGQELGTVEVSYDGQVVAAVPIVAKEAAQAKPPKQVKKVILRALKIAGIILAVLFVLFLIVGWISRTINRRRREKKRRQRRAAEARRRADASGRPVRTGNGQRRRPPQSGSGNPPRRRRPANGSGDPRRRPPQKKR
;
A
#
# COMPACT_ATOMS: atom_id res chain seq x y z
N MET A 1 50.32 -44.69 -33.52
CA MET A 1 49.15 -45.59 -33.63
C MET A 1 48.56 -45.82 -32.26
N PHE A 2 47.65 -44.97 -31.84
CA PHE A 2 46.72 -45.19 -30.71
C PHE A 2 45.55 -44.26 -30.87
N THR A 3 44.45 -44.75 -31.38
CA THR A 3 43.16 -44.02 -31.37
C THR A 3 42.04 -44.99 -31.15
N GLY A 4 41.17 -44.69 -30.22
CA GLY A 4 39.84 -45.26 -30.20
C GLY A 4 39.51 -46.06 -28.95
N THR A 5 39.10 -45.38 -27.85
CA THR A 5 38.21 -46.00 -26.81
C THR A 5 37.72 -44.99 -25.75
N ASN A 6 37.63 -43.69 -26.04
CA ASN A 6 37.16 -42.75 -25.02
C ASN A 6 35.91 -41.90 -25.39
N LYS A 7 35.30 -42.10 -26.56
CA LYS A 7 34.08 -41.34 -26.96
C LYS A 7 32.76 -41.94 -26.53
N GLU A 8 32.64 -43.22 -26.25
CA GLU A 8 31.37 -43.82 -25.86
C GLU A 8 31.02 -43.71 -24.37
N LYS A 9 31.96 -43.36 -23.49
CA LYS A 9 31.67 -43.16 -22.06
C LYS A 9 31.22 -41.73 -21.69
N LEU A 10 31.47 -40.75 -22.55
CA LEU A 10 31.11 -39.34 -22.29
C LEU A 10 29.69 -38.99 -22.69
N MET A 11 29.08 -39.69 -23.64
CA MET A 11 27.70 -39.42 -24.09
C MET A 11 26.58 -39.90 -23.16
N THR A 12 26.83 -40.84 -22.28
CA THR A 12 25.80 -41.37 -21.38
C THR A 12 25.67 -40.63 -20.05
N THR A 13 26.65 -39.79 -19.70
CA THR A 13 26.63 -38.97 -18.47
C THR A 13 26.07 -37.57 -18.73
N PHE A 14 26.21 -37.04 -19.94
CA PHE A 14 25.74 -35.70 -20.28
C PHE A 14 24.22 -35.61 -20.41
N ASP A 15 23.55 -36.69 -20.79
CA ASP A 15 22.10 -36.73 -21.03
C ASP A 15 21.29 -36.80 -19.69
N ARG A 16 21.85 -37.38 -18.65
CA ARG A 16 21.19 -37.46 -17.34
C ARG A 16 21.18 -36.13 -16.58
N THR A 17 22.21 -35.33 -16.69
CA THR A 17 22.31 -34.03 -16.01
C THR A 17 21.43 -32.97 -16.66
N HIS A 18 21.20 -33.05 -17.97
CA HIS A 18 20.29 -32.16 -18.69
C HIS A 18 18.81 -32.44 -18.39
N LEU A 19 18.43 -33.71 -18.22
CA LEU A 19 17.07 -34.09 -17.86
C LEU A 19 16.72 -33.70 -16.41
N VAL A 20 17.64 -33.90 -15.48
CA VAL A 20 17.47 -33.51 -14.07
C VAL A 20 17.41 -31.98 -13.92
N ARG A 21 18.24 -31.23 -14.66
CA ARG A 21 18.16 -29.74 -14.67
C ARG A 21 16.83 -29.24 -15.22
N LYS A 22 16.30 -29.80 -16.30
CA LYS A 22 14.98 -29.42 -16.83
C LYS A 22 13.83 -29.76 -15.90
N LEU A 23 13.94 -30.87 -15.16
CA LEU A 23 12.92 -31.23 -14.16
C LEU A 23 12.97 -30.32 -12.94
N CYS A 24 14.16 -29.96 -12.46
CA CYS A 24 14.32 -29.00 -11.35
C CYS A 24 13.87 -27.59 -11.73
N THR A 25 14.14 -27.12 -12.96
CA THR A 25 13.64 -25.82 -13.44
C THR A 25 12.12 -25.80 -13.59
N ALA A 26 11.49 -26.87 -14.02
CA ALA A 26 10.03 -26.96 -14.12
C ALA A 26 9.35 -26.96 -12.74
N ILE A 27 9.94 -27.64 -11.74
CA ILE A 27 9.46 -27.64 -10.36
C ILE A 27 9.65 -26.28 -9.71
N LEU A 28 10.78 -25.59 -9.95
CA LEU A 28 11.03 -24.24 -9.43
C LEU A 28 10.06 -23.21 -10.05
N ALA A 29 9.77 -23.31 -11.35
CA ALA A 29 8.79 -22.45 -12.03
C ALA A 29 7.37 -22.69 -11.50
N PHE A 30 7.00 -23.92 -11.18
CA PHE A 30 5.70 -24.26 -10.60
C PHE A 30 5.54 -23.75 -9.17
N LEU A 31 6.61 -23.78 -8.36
CA LEU A 31 6.64 -23.19 -7.01
C LEU A 31 6.60 -21.66 -7.02
N LEU A 32 7.23 -21.01 -8.01
CA LEU A 32 7.19 -19.56 -8.19
C LEU A 32 5.80 -19.05 -8.60
N VAL A 33 5.09 -19.78 -9.46
CA VAL A 33 3.69 -19.45 -9.83
C VAL A 33 2.74 -19.62 -8.63
N PHE A 34 3.00 -20.57 -7.74
CA PHE A 34 2.19 -20.75 -6.51
C PHE A 34 2.49 -19.67 -5.45
N ALA A 35 3.71 -19.12 -5.42
CA ALA A 35 4.08 -18.01 -4.54
C ALA A 35 3.51 -16.66 -5.01
N LEU A 36 3.30 -16.48 -6.33
CA LEU A 36 2.73 -15.26 -6.90
C LEU A 36 1.19 -15.19 -6.82
N LEU A 37 0.51 -16.30 -6.54
CA LEU A 37 -0.94 -16.35 -6.34
C LEU A 37 -1.36 -16.17 -4.87
N GLY A 38 -0.40 -16.02 -3.95
CA GLY A 38 -0.62 -15.89 -2.50
C GLY A 38 -0.38 -14.50 -1.90
N SER A 39 0.11 -13.51 -2.67
CA SER A 39 0.33 -12.15 -2.17
C SER A 39 -0.80 -11.21 -2.64
N GLY A 40 -1.98 -11.40 -2.08
CA GLY A 40 -3.02 -10.37 -2.07
C GLY A 40 -2.59 -9.29 -1.08
N THR A 41 -2.09 -8.17 -1.55
CA THR A 41 -1.96 -6.95 -0.76
C THR A 41 -3.34 -6.49 -0.34
N VAL A 42 -3.63 -6.63 0.94
CA VAL A 42 -4.85 -6.07 1.55
C VAL A 42 -4.63 -4.57 1.67
N TYR A 43 -5.28 -3.80 0.82
CA TYR A 43 -5.47 -2.36 1.05
C TYR A 43 -6.56 -2.21 2.11
N GLY A 44 -6.17 -1.89 3.32
CA GLY A 44 -7.09 -1.39 4.33
C GLY A 44 -7.59 -0.02 3.88
N ILE A 45 -8.83 0.06 3.39
CA ILE A 45 -9.51 1.33 3.15
C ILE A 45 -9.90 1.86 4.51
N SER A 46 -9.15 2.85 5.01
CA SER A 46 -9.58 3.66 6.14
C SER A 46 -10.67 4.60 5.64
N LEU A 47 -11.91 4.36 6.03
CA LEU A 47 -13.04 5.26 5.77
C LEU A 47 -13.02 6.44 6.74
N VAL A 48 -11.95 7.23 6.70
CA VAL A 48 -11.88 8.52 7.40
C VAL A 48 -12.33 9.60 6.41
N GLY A 49 -13.37 10.35 6.77
CA GLY A 49 -13.81 11.52 6.01
C GLY A 49 -14.96 11.30 5.02
N GLN A 50 -15.70 10.18 5.10
CA GLN A 50 -16.99 10.14 4.42
C GLN A 50 -18.04 10.89 5.27
N GLU A 51 -18.69 11.91 4.67
CA GLU A 51 -19.92 12.44 5.25
C GLU A 51 -20.87 11.27 5.44
N ILE A 52 -21.21 10.98 6.67
CA ILE A 52 -22.28 10.01 6.96
C ILE A 52 -23.59 10.74 6.66
N PRO A 53 -24.39 10.29 5.67
CA PRO A 53 -25.61 10.99 5.33
C PRO A 53 -26.51 11.13 6.56
N GLY A 54 -26.87 12.36 6.90
CA GLY A 54 -27.74 12.66 8.03
C GLY A 54 -27.08 13.12 9.32
N ILE A 55 -25.74 13.30 9.35
CA ILE A 55 -25.08 14.03 10.44
C ILE A 55 -25.39 15.51 10.28
N THR A 56 -25.82 16.14 11.34
CA THR A 56 -26.17 17.57 11.38
C THR A 56 -25.27 18.29 12.37
N ASP A 57 -24.57 19.32 11.91
CA ASP A 57 -23.85 20.24 12.77
C ASP A 57 -24.84 21.06 13.63
N ILE A 58 -24.51 21.24 14.90
CA ILE A 58 -25.33 22.02 15.82
C ILE A 58 -24.67 23.39 15.96
N ALA A 59 -25.30 24.41 15.39
CA ALA A 59 -24.81 25.78 15.46
C ALA A 59 -24.85 26.32 16.89
N GLY A 60 -23.76 26.99 17.31
CA GLY A 60 -23.71 27.74 18.56
C GLY A 60 -24.51 29.03 18.46
N GLU A 61 -24.97 29.54 19.60
CA GLU A 61 -25.74 30.81 19.69
C GLU A 61 -24.81 32.07 19.69
N GLY A 62 -23.49 31.89 19.68
CA GLY A 62 -22.52 32.99 19.72
C GLY A 62 -22.46 33.79 18.42
N THR A 63 -22.10 35.07 18.54
CA THR A 63 -21.84 35.93 17.37
C THR A 63 -20.59 35.43 16.64
N PRO A 64 -20.70 35.08 15.34
CA PRO A 64 -19.53 34.66 14.56
C PRO A 64 -18.45 35.73 14.53
N PRO A 65 -17.14 35.38 14.50
CA PRO A 65 -16.05 36.34 14.45
C PRO A 65 -16.00 37.06 13.11
N GLU A 66 -15.64 38.35 13.14
CA GLU A 66 -15.31 39.13 11.93
C GLU A 66 -13.85 38.89 11.60
N ILE A 67 -13.56 38.10 10.55
CA ILE A 67 -12.22 37.76 10.10
C ILE A 67 -11.96 38.25 8.68
N THR A 68 -10.71 38.59 8.38
CA THR A 68 -10.27 39.11 7.07
C THR A 68 -10.07 38.01 6.04
N ALA A 69 -9.81 36.78 6.47
CA ALA A 69 -9.66 35.61 5.60
C ALA A 69 -10.85 35.49 4.63
N GLN A 70 -10.57 35.24 3.36
CA GLN A 70 -11.62 35.05 2.36
C GLN A 70 -12.27 33.68 2.48
N SER A 71 -11.49 32.65 2.87
CA SER A 71 -12.04 31.32 3.20
C SER A 71 -11.54 30.88 4.55
N ALA A 72 -12.44 30.34 5.37
CA ALA A 72 -12.08 29.84 6.70
C ALA A 72 -13.01 28.71 7.16
N ILE A 73 -12.48 27.87 8.06
CA ILE A 73 -13.24 26.85 8.75
C ILE A 73 -12.66 26.64 10.15
N LEU A 74 -13.51 26.26 11.08
CA LEU A 74 -13.15 25.74 12.39
C LEU A 74 -13.86 24.41 12.60
N ILE A 75 -13.11 23.38 12.93
CA ILE A 75 -13.65 22.07 13.27
C ILE A 75 -13.20 21.62 14.65
N ASP A 76 -13.97 20.76 15.29
CA ASP A 76 -13.48 19.93 16.38
C ASP A 76 -12.51 18.89 15.83
N ALA A 77 -11.32 18.76 16.44
CA ALA A 77 -10.26 17.90 15.93
C ALA A 77 -10.61 16.40 16.06
N ASN A 78 -11.40 16.01 17.05
CA ASN A 78 -11.75 14.63 17.32
C ASN A 78 -12.94 14.17 16.48
N THR A 79 -14.00 14.98 16.45
CA THR A 79 -15.26 14.61 15.78
C THR A 79 -15.31 15.01 14.31
N GLY A 80 -14.54 16.02 13.89
CA GLY A 80 -14.61 16.62 12.57
C GLY A 80 -15.83 17.54 12.39
N GLN A 81 -16.62 17.76 13.46
CA GLN A 81 -17.80 18.63 13.42
C GLN A 81 -17.40 20.08 13.08
N ILE A 82 -18.11 20.67 12.13
CA ILE A 82 -17.88 22.06 11.73
C ILE A 82 -18.52 23.00 12.76
N LEU A 83 -17.72 23.91 13.32
CA LEU A 83 -18.13 24.89 14.32
C LEU A 83 -18.29 26.30 13.73
N TYR A 84 -17.55 26.55 12.65
CA TYR A 84 -17.62 27.81 11.88
C TYR A 84 -17.17 27.56 10.45
N GLU A 85 -17.81 28.22 9.49
CA GLU A 85 -17.38 28.22 8.10
C GLU A 85 -17.61 29.58 7.41
N LYS A 86 -16.71 29.94 6.51
CA LYS A 86 -16.79 31.10 5.62
C LYS A 86 -16.17 30.71 4.30
N ASP A 87 -16.97 30.62 3.24
CA ASP A 87 -16.49 30.20 1.90
C ASP A 87 -15.55 28.98 1.95
N ALA A 88 -15.82 28.04 2.87
CA ALA A 88 -14.91 26.96 3.23
C ALA A 88 -14.63 25.97 2.10
N TYR A 89 -15.48 25.90 1.08
CA TYR A 89 -15.40 24.99 -0.06
C TYR A 89 -14.92 25.65 -1.34
N THR A 90 -14.57 26.97 -1.30
CA THR A 90 -14.02 27.69 -2.43
C THR A 90 -12.54 27.33 -2.60
N GLU A 91 -12.16 26.95 -3.83
CA GLU A 91 -10.77 26.63 -4.16
C GLU A 91 -9.85 27.82 -3.98
N ARG A 92 -8.72 27.62 -3.32
CA ARG A 92 -7.68 28.60 -3.01
C ARG A 92 -6.31 27.96 -3.17
N TYR A 93 -5.28 28.79 -3.31
CA TYR A 93 -3.90 28.34 -3.28
C TYR A 93 -3.47 28.08 -1.83
N PRO A 94 -2.92 26.90 -1.51
CA PRO A 94 -2.58 26.52 -0.14
C PRO A 94 -1.26 27.12 0.38
N ALA A 95 -0.35 27.54 -0.48
CA ALA A 95 1.03 27.85 -0.09
C ALA A 95 1.65 26.69 0.72
N SER A 96 2.49 27.00 1.72
CA SER A 96 3.18 25.99 2.54
C SER A 96 2.29 25.17 3.48
N THR A 97 0.96 25.42 3.53
CA THR A 97 0.04 24.51 4.25
C THR A 97 -0.05 23.14 3.58
N THR A 98 0.30 23.04 2.29
CA THR A 98 0.53 21.80 1.53
C THR A 98 1.39 20.77 2.28
N LYS A 99 2.39 21.26 3.04
CA LYS A 99 3.35 20.41 3.76
C LYS A 99 2.73 19.52 4.83
N VAL A 100 1.48 19.81 5.25
CA VAL A 100 0.71 18.91 6.12
C VAL A 100 0.46 17.58 5.42
N MET A 101 0.09 17.59 4.14
CA MET A 101 -0.08 16.36 3.36
C MET A 101 1.25 15.63 3.15
N THR A 102 2.32 16.36 2.89
CA THR A 102 3.66 15.76 2.74
C THR A 102 4.13 15.10 4.03
N ALA A 103 3.89 15.76 5.18
CA ALA A 103 4.21 15.22 6.49
C ALA A 103 3.40 13.95 6.80
N LEU A 104 2.10 13.97 6.51
CA LEU A 104 1.21 12.82 6.71
C LEU A 104 1.73 11.60 5.94
N LEU A 105 2.02 11.75 4.65
CA LEU A 105 2.55 10.65 3.83
C LEU A 105 3.93 10.20 4.26
N ALA A 106 4.82 11.12 4.64
CA ALA A 106 6.15 10.75 5.14
C ALA A 106 6.07 9.91 6.43
N ILE A 107 5.21 10.31 7.37
CA ILE A 107 5.00 9.58 8.63
C ILE A 107 4.38 8.20 8.39
N GLU A 108 3.45 8.07 7.44
CA GLU A 108 2.81 6.78 7.14
C GLU A 108 3.70 5.80 6.38
N LYS A 109 4.67 6.29 5.60
CA LYS A 109 5.39 5.48 4.61
C LYS A 109 6.87 5.28 4.91
N LEU A 110 7.48 6.13 5.72
CA LEU A 110 8.91 6.08 5.98
C LEU A 110 9.21 5.71 7.43
N ASP A 111 10.32 5.00 7.63
CA ASP A 111 10.94 4.86 8.93
C ASP A 111 11.63 6.18 9.30
N MET A 112 11.36 6.71 10.49
CA MET A 112 11.91 7.99 10.96
C MET A 112 13.43 7.97 11.08
N ASP A 113 14.04 6.83 11.36
CA ASP A 113 15.49 6.65 11.47
C ASP A 113 16.18 6.40 10.11
N LYS A 114 15.42 6.23 9.02
CA LYS A 114 15.98 6.02 7.69
C LYS A 114 16.80 7.24 7.26
N ILE A 115 17.99 7.00 6.70
CA ILE A 115 18.81 8.03 6.07
C ILE A 115 18.43 8.18 4.60
N ILE A 116 18.26 9.43 4.18
CA ILE A 116 18.05 9.83 2.79
C ILE A 116 19.34 10.51 2.30
N THR A 117 19.88 10.06 1.18
CA THR A 117 20.94 10.76 0.47
C THR A 117 20.31 11.73 -0.51
N CYS A 118 20.53 13.02 -0.33
CA CYS A 118 19.95 14.06 -1.16
C CYS A 118 20.55 14.05 -2.58
N ASP A 119 19.69 14.17 -3.57
CA ASP A 119 20.10 14.38 -4.96
C ASP A 119 20.02 15.85 -5.36
N SER A 120 20.37 16.15 -6.61
CA SER A 120 20.33 17.52 -7.14
C SER A 120 18.93 18.10 -7.25
N GLU A 121 17.88 17.28 -7.47
CA GLU A 121 16.49 17.71 -7.52
C GLU A 121 16.01 18.16 -6.14
N MET A 122 16.31 17.37 -5.10
CA MET A 122 16.01 17.71 -3.71
C MET A 122 16.68 19.02 -3.29
N ALA A 123 17.97 19.21 -3.63
CA ALA A 123 18.77 20.36 -3.22
C ALA A 123 18.44 21.65 -3.99
N SER A 124 17.83 21.57 -5.19
CA SER A 124 17.63 22.72 -6.08
C SER A 124 16.32 23.47 -5.85
N GLN A 125 15.59 23.18 -4.79
CA GLN A 125 14.31 23.81 -4.51
C GLN A 125 14.47 25.32 -4.22
N SER A 126 13.45 26.12 -4.57
CA SER A 126 13.43 27.57 -4.30
C SER A 126 12.61 27.90 -3.04
N GLY A 127 12.70 29.15 -2.57
CA GLY A 127 11.97 29.64 -1.40
C GLY A 127 12.63 29.27 -0.07
N SER A 128 11.84 28.93 0.96
CA SER A 128 12.37 28.54 2.28
C SER A 128 13.14 27.22 2.18
N GLN A 129 14.36 27.19 2.74
CA GLN A 129 15.28 26.05 2.63
C GLN A 129 16.09 25.88 3.91
N ILE A 130 16.59 24.70 4.13
CA ILE A 130 17.69 24.42 5.06
C ILE A 130 19.03 24.24 4.32
N TYR A 131 19.05 24.48 3.01
CA TYR A 131 20.21 24.43 2.14
C TYR A 131 20.85 23.04 2.08
N LEU A 132 20.02 22.02 1.80
CA LEU A 132 20.50 20.68 1.52
C LEU A 132 21.45 20.67 0.32
N GLN A 133 22.45 19.80 0.37
CA GLN A 133 23.43 19.65 -0.70
C GLN A 133 23.30 18.27 -1.36
N GLU A 134 23.62 18.18 -2.65
CA GLU A 134 23.72 16.90 -3.34
C GLU A 134 24.76 16.00 -2.65
N GLY A 135 24.37 14.77 -2.28
CA GLY A 135 25.18 13.83 -1.51
C GLY A 135 25.10 14.01 0.00
N GLU A 136 24.32 14.96 0.51
CA GLU A 136 24.06 15.12 1.94
C GLU A 136 23.18 13.97 2.45
N GLU A 137 23.61 13.33 3.54
CA GLU A 137 22.89 12.23 4.18
C GLU A 137 22.13 12.74 5.39
N VAL A 138 20.78 12.67 5.35
CA VAL A 138 19.91 13.24 6.38
C VAL A 138 18.86 12.22 6.80
N ARG A 139 18.60 12.18 8.10
CA ARG A 139 17.56 11.32 8.67
C ARG A 139 16.16 11.85 8.32
N VAL A 140 15.22 10.94 8.04
CA VAL A 140 13.81 11.29 7.74
C VAL A 140 13.20 12.19 8.81
N GLU A 141 13.41 11.88 10.09
CA GLU A 141 12.89 12.69 11.18
C GLU A 141 13.44 14.12 11.14
N ASP A 142 14.74 14.31 10.87
CA ASP A 142 15.37 15.63 10.78
C ASP A 142 14.80 16.45 9.61
N LEU A 143 14.53 15.80 8.47
CA LEU A 143 13.85 16.42 7.32
C LEU A 143 12.40 16.80 7.67
N LEU A 144 11.70 15.97 8.42
CA LEU A 144 10.33 16.23 8.84
C LEU A 144 10.26 17.49 9.74
N TYR A 145 11.16 17.61 10.72
CA TYR A 145 11.28 18.82 11.53
C TYR A 145 11.66 20.03 10.69
N ALA A 146 12.61 19.91 9.77
CA ALA A 146 13.03 21.02 8.90
C ALA A 146 11.88 21.51 8.03
N MET A 147 11.12 20.60 7.42
CA MET A 147 9.97 20.92 6.60
C MET A 147 8.86 21.61 7.40
N MET A 148 8.51 21.12 8.57
CA MET A 148 7.39 21.65 9.34
C MET A 148 7.74 22.93 10.08
N LEU A 149 8.91 23.00 10.75
CA LEU A 149 9.30 24.16 11.53
C LEU A 149 9.76 25.33 10.65
N SER A 150 10.76 25.10 9.82
CA SER A 150 11.37 26.15 8.98
C SER A 150 10.73 26.26 7.59
N SER A 151 9.68 25.48 7.33
CA SER A 151 8.99 25.46 6.03
C SER A 151 9.88 25.07 4.85
N ALA A 152 10.95 24.28 5.09
CA ALA A 152 11.98 23.94 4.13
C ALA A 152 11.44 23.19 2.91
N ASN A 153 11.56 23.78 1.71
CA ASN A 153 11.07 23.20 0.46
C ASN A 153 11.97 22.05 -0.03
N ASP A 154 13.28 22.17 0.18
CA ASP A 154 14.25 21.11 -0.09
C ASP A 154 13.98 19.86 0.76
N ALA A 155 13.67 20.02 2.05
CA ALA A 155 13.25 18.92 2.91
C ALA A 155 11.92 18.30 2.45
N ALA A 156 10.95 19.13 1.99
CA ALA A 156 9.69 18.63 1.46
C ALA A 156 9.89 17.79 0.17
N ALA A 157 10.75 18.25 -0.73
CA ALA A 157 11.11 17.50 -1.94
C ALA A 157 11.83 16.18 -1.59
N ALA A 158 12.78 16.22 -0.65
CA ALA A 158 13.51 15.03 -0.21
C ALA A 158 12.57 13.97 0.39
N LEU A 159 11.64 14.38 1.27
CA LEU A 159 10.63 13.48 1.82
C LEU A 159 9.69 12.94 0.74
N GLY A 160 9.21 13.80 -0.17
CA GLY A 160 8.31 13.40 -1.25
C GLY A 160 8.95 12.37 -2.18
N ILE A 161 10.16 12.62 -2.65
CA ILE A 161 10.90 11.68 -3.50
C ILE A 161 11.22 10.37 -2.74
N ALA A 162 11.55 10.45 -1.45
CA ALA A 162 11.82 9.26 -0.65
C ALA A 162 10.58 8.38 -0.43
N VAL A 163 9.38 8.96 -0.41
CA VAL A 163 8.07 8.26 -0.33
C VAL A 163 7.66 7.71 -1.69
N GLY A 164 7.65 8.56 -2.73
CA GLY A 164 7.11 8.22 -4.04
C GLY A 164 8.11 7.58 -4.99
N GLY A 165 9.41 7.73 -4.74
CA GLY A 165 10.47 7.35 -5.70
C GLY A 165 10.69 8.38 -6.82
N SER A 166 9.73 9.26 -7.06
CA SER A 166 9.84 10.46 -7.91
C SER A 166 8.84 11.51 -7.45
N THR A 167 9.02 12.76 -7.89
CA THR A 167 8.11 13.87 -7.60
C THR A 167 6.71 13.61 -8.17
N GLU A 168 6.60 13.11 -9.42
CA GLU A 168 5.32 12.84 -10.08
C GLU A 168 4.51 11.77 -9.34
N HIS A 169 5.14 10.65 -8.99
CA HIS A 169 4.43 9.58 -8.28
C HIS A 169 4.04 10.00 -6.85
N PHE A 170 4.88 10.82 -6.20
CA PHE A 170 4.51 11.39 -4.90
C PHE A 170 3.27 12.29 -4.99
N VAL A 171 3.17 13.11 -6.02
CA VAL A 171 1.99 13.96 -6.29
C VAL A 171 0.73 13.11 -6.52
N GLU A 172 0.84 12.00 -7.25
CA GLU A 172 -0.27 11.03 -7.38
C GLU A 172 -0.71 10.51 -6.00
N MET A 173 0.24 10.11 -5.16
CA MET A 173 -0.04 9.65 -3.79
C MET A 173 -0.67 10.73 -2.91
N MET A 174 -0.25 12.01 -3.04
CA MET A 174 -0.86 13.13 -2.32
C MET A 174 -2.34 13.27 -2.68
N ASN A 175 -2.68 13.21 -3.96
CA ASN A 175 -4.05 13.34 -4.45
C ASN A 175 -4.92 12.15 -4.04
N GLU A 176 -4.39 10.93 -4.11
CA GLU A 176 -5.07 9.74 -3.59
C GLU A 176 -5.33 9.84 -2.08
N LYS A 177 -4.33 10.31 -1.32
CA LYS A 177 -4.46 10.48 0.13
C LYS A 177 -5.45 11.59 0.50
N ALA A 178 -5.51 12.67 -0.28
CA ALA A 178 -6.50 13.73 -0.08
C ALA A 178 -7.93 13.17 -0.18
N VAL A 179 -8.23 12.39 -1.21
CA VAL A 179 -9.53 11.71 -1.36
C VAL A 179 -9.80 10.77 -0.18
N GLN A 180 -8.80 9.98 0.26
CA GLN A 180 -8.93 9.09 1.42
C GLN A 180 -9.20 9.83 2.73
N ALA A 181 -8.67 11.04 2.89
CA ALA A 181 -8.92 11.90 4.04
C ALA A 181 -10.29 12.62 3.99
N GLY A 182 -11.02 12.51 2.86
CA GLY A 182 -12.34 13.15 2.70
C GLY A 182 -12.30 14.51 2.00
N ALA A 183 -11.15 14.91 1.46
CA ALA A 183 -11.04 16.13 0.63
C ALA A 183 -11.82 15.96 -0.69
N LYS A 184 -12.49 17.02 -1.13
CA LYS A 184 -13.42 17.00 -2.27
C LYS A 184 -12.91 17.82 -3.46
N ASN A 185 -12.23 18.94 -3.19
CA ASN A 185 -11.82 19.95 -4.16
C ASN A 185 -10.34 20.32 -4.00
N THR A 186 -9.48 19.30 -3.74
CA THR A 186 -8.04 19.49 -3.61
C THR A 186 -7.31 18.81 -4.75
N HIS A 187 -6.37 19.55 -5.34
CA HIS A 187 -5.41 19.03 -6.30
C HIS A 187 -4.01 19.53 -5.96
N PHE A 188 -3.16 18.63 -5.53
CA PHE A 188 -1.75 18.90 -5.29
C PHE A 188 -0.94 18.68 -6.57
N ASN A 189 0.05 19.53 -6.84
CA ASN A 189 0.96 19.44 -7.98
C ASN A 189 2.45 19.48 -7.58
N ASN A 190 2.74 19.69 -6.29
CA ASN A 190 4.07 19.62 -5.71
C ASN A 190 4.00 19.34 -4.19
N SER A 191 5.13 18.96 -3.60
CA SER A 191 5.23 18.57 -2.18
C SER A 191 5.30 19.74 -1.19
N ASN A 192 5.49 20.98 -1.65
CA ASN A 192 5.91 22.11 -0.81
C ASN A 192 4.98 23.33 -0.83
N GLY A 193 4.06 23.41 -1.81
CA GLY A 193 3.10 24.50 -1.95
C GLY A 193 3.64 25.70 -2.74
N LEU A 194 4.68 25.54 -3.54
CA LEU A 194 5.09 26.55 -4.51
C LEU A 194 3.98 26.83 -5.53
N PRO A 195 3.88 28.07 -6.05
CA PRO A 195 2.80 28.45 -6.96
C PRO A 195 2.73 27.59 -8.21
N ASP A 196 1.54 27.04 -8.48
CA ASP A 196 1.16 26.36 -9.70
C ASP A 196 -0.34 26.56 -9.89
N GLU A 197 -0.81 26.82 -11.11
CA GLU A 197 -2.23 27.13 -11.38
C GLU A 197 -3.17 25.95 -11.04
N ALA A 198 -2.66 24.73 -11.13
CA ALA A 198 -3.41 23.52 -10.80
C ALA A 198 -3.30 23.11 -9.31
N HIS A 199 -2.43 23.77 -8.52
CA HIS A 199 -2.19 23.43 -7.12
C HIS A 199 -3.19 24.16 -6.22
N THR A 200 -4.39 23.61 -6.06
CA THR A 200 -5.50 24.22 -5.33
C THR A 200 -6.03 23.32 -4.21
N THR A 201 -6.68 23.94 -3.24
CA THR A 201 -7.33 23.27 -2.10
C THR A 201 -8.48 24.13 -1.58
N THR A 202 -9.20 23.63 -0.56
CA THR A 202 -10.21 24.41 0.17
C THR A 202 -9.90 24.46 1.66
N ALA A 203 -10.51 25.38 2.40
CA ALA A 203 -10.34 25.40 3.85
C ALA A 203 -10.86 24.12 4.49
N TYR A 204 -12.00 23.61 4.00
CA TYR A 204 -12.56 22.33 4.44
C TYR A 204 -11.59 21.16 4.19
N ASP A 205 -11.05 21.07 2.99
CA ASP A 205 -10.15 19.96 2.63
C ASP A 205 -8.87 19.96 3.46
N LEU A 206 -8.28 21.14 3.72
CA LEU A 206 -7.11 21.23 4.60
C LEU A 206 -7.44 20.86 6.04
N ALA A 207 -8.65 21.16 6.52
CA ALA A 207 -9.08 20.79 7.86
C ALA A 207 -9.19 19.26 8.02
N VAL A 208 -9.83 18.56 7.08
CA VAL A 208 -9.95 17.09 7.13
C VAL A 208 -8.60 16.39 6.90
N ILE A 209 -7.73 16.93 6.05
CA ILE A 209 -6.36 16.43 5.88
C ILE A 209 -5.56 16.60 7.18
N THR A 210 -5.70 17.75 7.85
CA THR A 210 -5.04 18.01 9.13
C THR A 210 -5.58 17.09 10.22
N GLN A 211 -6.89 16.89 10.27
CA GLN A 211 -7.52 15.92 11.19
C GLN A 211 -6.96 14.50 10.99
N ALA A 212 -6.79 14.07 9.74
CA ALA A 212 -6.15 12.78 9.44
C ALA A 212 -4.70 12.73 9.93
N ALA A 213 -3.94 13.82 9.78
CA ALA A 213 -2.56 13.91 10.26
C ALA A 213 -2.47 13.89 11.79
N PHE A 214 -3.44 14.48 12.49
CA PHE A 214 -3.51 14.48 13.97
C PHE A 214 -3.70 13.08 14.59
N LYS A 215 -4.12 12.08 13.83
CA LYS A 215 -4.17 10.68 14.28
C LYS A 215 -2.77 10.08 14.51
N HIS A 216 -1.71 10.74 14.05
CA HIS A 216 -0.33 10.32 14.21
C HIS A 216 0.38 11.11 15.32
N ALA A 217 0.78 10.45 16.40
CA ALA A 217 1.48 11.07 17.51
C ALA A 217 2.75 11.83 17.07
N LYS A 218 3.51 11.30 16.08
CA LYS A 218 4.69 11.98 15.52
C LYS A 218 4.33 13.30 14.83
N PHE A 219 3.19 13.40 14.14
CA PHE A 219 2.76 14.65 13.56
C PHE A 219 2.49 15.71 14.64
N ARG A 220 1.73 15.35 15.67
CA ARG A 220 1.43 16.23 16.82
C ARG A 220 2.70 16.72 17.50
N GLU A 221 3.65 15.82 17.74
CA GLU A 221 4.96 16.14 18.33
C GLU A 221 5.70 17.19 17.49
N VAL A 222 5.83 16.96 16.18
CA VAL A 222 6.59 17.83 15.27
C VAL A 222 5.96 19.22 15.17
N VAL A 223 4.64 19.32 14.96
CA VAL A 223 3.98 20.62 14.75
C VAL A 223 3.90 21.47 16.00
N ALA A 224 3.93 20.86 17.19
CA ALA A 224 3.95 21.55 18.49
C ALA A 224 5.37 21.96 18.94
N THR A 225 6.42 21.44 18.28
CA THR A 225 7.81 21.73 18.64
C THR A 225 8.19 23.15 18.23
N ILE A 226 8.69 23.96 19.17
CA ILE A 226 9.08 25.36 18.91
C ILE A 226 10.49 25.44 18.32
N ASN A 227 11.46 24.71 18.90
CA ASN A 227 12.85 24.69 18.44
C ASN A 227 13.34 23.26 18.31
N TYR A 228 14.12 22.99 17.28
CA TYR A 228 14.75 21.69 17.06
C TYR A 228 16.20 21.87 16.62
N ASN A 229 17.11 21.17 17.29
CA ASN A 229 18.54 21.16 16.93
C ASN A 229 18.79 19.98 16.00
N MET A 230 18.76 20.22 14.71
CA MET A 230 19.10 19.22 13.70
C MET A 230 20.60 18.91 13.79
N PRO A 231 20.99 17.63 13.96
CA PRO A 231 22.39 17.25 14.07
C PRO A 231 23.21 17.64 12.84
N ALA A 232 24.53 17.73 12.99
CA ALA A 232 25.44 17.84 11.84
C ALA A 232 25.33 16.59 10.95
N THR A 233 25.45 16.81 9.65
CA THR A 233 25.45 15.76 8.63
C THR A 233 26.85 15.45 8.14
N ASN A 234 26.99 14.60 7.12
CA ASN A 234 28.26 14.37 6.45
C ASN A 234 28.81 15.61 5.70
N MET A 235 27.98 16.65 5.47
CA MET A 235 28.33 17.82 4.65
C MET A 235 28.10 19.17 5.34
N ASN A 236 27.23 19.24 6.34
CA ASN A 236 26.86 20.49 6.99
C ASN A 236 26.95 20.37 8.52
N GLU A 237 27.23 21.51 9.16
CA GLU A 237 27.16 21.68 10.62
C GLU A 237 25.71 21.54 11.11
N ALA A 238 25.54 21.40 12.42
CA ALA A 238 24.22 21.37 13.05
C ALA A 238 23.41 22.63 12.74
N ARG A 239 22.09 22.48 12.54
CA ARG A 239 21.17 23.57 12.22
C ARG A 239 20.17 23.78 13.36
N GLU A 240 20.01 25.01 13.82
CA GLU A 240 18.94 25.36 14.75
C GLU A 240 17.69 25.73 13.94
N LEU A 241 16.63 24.95 14.10
CA LEU A 241 15.37 25.14 13.43
C LEU A 241 14.36 25.73 14.40
N LYS A 242 13.72 26.83 14.02
CA LYS A 242 12.65 27.47 14.79
C LYS A 242 11.33 27.35 14.05
N ASN A 243 10.26 27.03 14.78
CA ASN A 243 8.94 26.92 14.20
C ASN A 243 8.46 28.28 13.66
N SER A 244 8.01 28.28 12.41
CA SER A 244 7.44 29.46 11.75
C SER A 244 6.03 29.82 12.25
N ASN A 245 5.38 28.93 13.02
CA ASN A 245 4.05 29.18 13.57
C ASN A 245 4.14 30.00 14.88
N SER A 246 3.89 31.29 14.77
CA SER A 246 3.94 32.22 15.89
C SER A 246 2.87 31.99 16.96
N LEU A 247 1.79 31.22 16.69
CA LEU A 247 0.80 30.85 17.70
C LEU A 247 1.42 30.12 18.90
N LEU A 248 2.54 29.44 18.70
CA LEU A 248 3.18 28.64 19.74
C LEU A 248 3.96 29.47 20.77
N TYR A 249 4.50 30.65 20.39
CA TYR A 249 5.50 31.29 21.23
C TYR A 249 5.57 32.82 21.17
N ASP A 250 5.02 33.50 20.11
CA ASP A 250 5.26 34.94 19.91
C ASP A 250 4.28 35.80 20.71
N ASP A 251 4.69 36.21 21.87
CA ASP A 251 3.92 37.06 22.78
C ASP A 251 4.10 38.58 22.55
N GLN A 252 4.91 38.99 21.54
CA GLN A 252 5.16 40.39 21.24
C GLN A 252 3.91 41.08 20.74
N PRO A 253 3.40 42.13 21.41
CA PRO A 253 2.18 42.83 21.00
C PRO A 253 2.37 43.53 19.66
N ARG A 254 1.67 43.06 18.62
CA ARG A 254 1.72 43.64 17.26
C ARG A 254 0.38 43.63 16.54
N TYR A 255 -0.59 42.89 17.08
CA TYR A 255 -1.92 42.80 16.47
C TYR A 255 -2.97 43.46 17.35
N THR A 256 -4.00 44.03 16.72
CA THR A 256 -5.14 44.62 17.45
C THR A 256 -6.34 43.66 17.32
N ILE A 257 -6.78 43.09 18.44
CA ILE A 257 -7.99 42.27 18.49
C ILE A 257 -8.90 42.87 19.55
N ASN A 258 -10.16 43.16 19.21
CA ASN A 258 -11.14 43.79 20.10
C ASN A 258 -10.59 45.06 20.82
N GLY A 259 -9.79 45.86 20.11
CA GLY A 259 -9.22 47.10 20.64
C GLY A 259 -8.00 46.92 21.59
N GLN A 260 -7.52 45.70 21.75
CA GLN A 260 -6.35 45.38 22.60
C GLN A 260 -5.17 44.94 21.71
N MET A 261 -3.97 45.39 22.09
CA MET A 261 -2.73 44.93 21.45
C MET A 261 -2.31 43.60 22.04
N VAL A 262 -2.21 42.57 21.19
CA VAL A 262 -1.85 41.22 21.55
C VAL A 262 -0.69 40.69 20.69
N GLY A 263 0.00 39.65 21.18
CA GLY A 263 0.92 38.83 20.37
C GLY A 263 0.16 37.79 19.56
N ALA A 264 0.90 37.01 18.79
CA ALA A 264 0.33 35.85 18.08
C ALA A 264 0.15 34.64 19.00
N LYS A 265 0.92 34.56 20.10
CA LYS A 265 0.89 33.43 21.03
C LYS A 265 -0.53 33.18 21.54
N TYR A 266 -0.99 31.94 21.36
CA TYR A 266 -2.32 31.52 21.79
C TYR A 266 -2.20 30.42 22.88
N GLU A 267 -2.96 30.59 23.96
CA GLU A 267 -2.97 29.63 25.06
C GLU A 267 -3.56 28.30 24.60
N GLY A 268 -2.81 27.22 24.83
CA GLY A 268 -3.20 25.89 24.39
C GLY A 268 -2.86 25.57 22.95
N ALA A 269 -2.15 26.45 22.20
CA ALA A 269 -1.78 26.18 20.80
C ALA A 269 -0.94 24.89 20.68
N THR A 270 -1.36 24.00 19.77
CA THR A 270 -0.74 22.69 19.49
C THR A 270 -0.11 22.60 18.08
N GLY A 271 -0.27 23.61 17.25
CA GLY A 271 0.32 23.67 15.89
C GLY A 271 -0.40 24.66 15.00
N VAL A 272 -0.37 24.60 13.68
CA VAL A 272 0.15 23.56 12.77
C VAL A 272 1.14 24.15 11.76
N LYS A 273 0.66 24.97 10.78
CA LYS A 273 1.51 25.44 9.68
C LYS A 273 1.02 26.75 9.06
N PRO A 274 1.81 27.82 9.06
CA PRO A 274 1.59 28.99 8.23
C PRO A 274 2.04 28.75 6.77
N GLY A 275 1.50 29.55 5.86
CA GLY A 275 1.91 29.57 4.47
C GLY A 275 1.73 30.96 3.85
N TYR A 276 2.60 31.33 2.94
CA TYR A 276 2.51 32.55 2.16
C TYR A 276 3.11 32.37 0.77
N THR A 277 2.42 32.84 -0.23
CA THR A 277 2.94 33.19 -1.56
C THR A 277 2.18 34.41 -2.05
N ASP A 278 2.71 35.10 -3.05
CA ASP A 278 2.03 36.28 -3.61
C ASP A 278 0.63 35.95 -4.16
N SER A 279 0.45 34.73 -4.69
CA SER A 279 -0.84 34.26 -5.23
C SER A 279 -1.79 33.71 -4.16
N ALA A 280 -1.29 33.12 -3.08
CA ALA A 280 -2.11 32.57 -2.02
C ALA A 280 -2.49 33.57 -0.93
N GLY A 281 -1.74 34.70 -0.82
CA GLY A 281 -1.83 35.55 0.35
C GLY A 281 -1.40 34.86 1.62
N SER A 282 -1.85 35.35 2.78
CA SER A 282 -1.54 34.77 4.09
C SER A 282 -2.49 33.62 4.41
N CYS A 283 -1.93 32.43 4.65
CA CYS A 283 -2.64 31.21 5.00
C CYS A 283 -2.13 30.66 6.34
N LEU A 284 -3.02 30.04 7.13
CA LEU A 284 -2.64 29.41 8.37
C LEU A 284 -3.57 28.24 8.69
N ILE A 285 -2.98 27.09 9.00
CA ILE A 285 -3.64 26.04 9.76
C ILE A 285 -3.18 26.21 11.20
N GLY A 286 -4.12 26.44 12.11
CA GLY A 286 -3.87 26.55 13.54
C GLY A 286 -4.63 25.51 14.32
N SER A 287 -4.11 25.11 15.47
CA SER A 287 -4.80 24.22 16.40
C SER A 287 -4.51 24.61 17.84
N ALA A 288 -5.46 24.34 18.71
CA ALA A 288 -5.30 24.54 20.15
C ALA A 288 -6.16 23.52 20.92
N GLU A 289 -5.70 23.18 22.13
CA GLU A 289 -6.40 22.29 23.05
C GLU A 289 -6.60 22.98 24.40
N ARG A 290 -7.80 22.88 24.94
CA ARG A 290 -8.14 23.34 26.30
C ARG A 290 -9.07 22.33 26.95
N ASP A 291 -8.73 21.86 28.15
CA ASP A 291 -9.55 20.93 28.93
C ASP A 291 -10.00 19.68 28.15
N GLY A 292 -9.10 19.14 27.26
CA GLY A 292 -9.38 17.96 26.42
C GLY A 292 -10.21 18.26 25.15
N HIS A 293 -10.64 19.50 24.94
CA HIS A 293 -11.29 19.94 23.71
C HIS A 293 -10.26 20.53 22.77
N GLU A 294 -10.00 19.86 21.63
CA GLU A 294 -9.03 20.29 20.62
C GLU A 294 -9.73 20.78 19.37
N LEU A 295 -9.29 21.95 18.88
CA LEU A 295 -9.85 22.61 17.69
C LEU A 295 -8.79 22.70 16.59
N ILE A 296 -9.22 22.57 15.33
CA ILE A 296 -8.44 22.84 14.11
C ILE A 296 -9.13 23.97 13.37
N GLY A 297 -8.39 25.08 13.17
CA GLY A 297 -8.80 26.20 12.33
C GLY A 297 -7.98 26.24 11.04
N VAL A 298 -8.62 26.62 9.93
CA VAL A 298 -7.93 26.94 8.67
C VAL A 298 -8.41 28.30 8.18
N VAL A 299 -7.46 29.18 7.87
CA VAL A 299 -7.71 30.47 7.23
C VAL A 299 -6.89 30.58 5.96
N LEU A 300 -7.52 30.94 4.84
CA LEU A 300 -6.90 31.10 3.54
C LEU A 300 -7.17 32.48 2.96
N LEU A 301 -6.14 33.03 2.34
CA LEU A 301 -6.20 34.35 1.71
C LEU A 301 -6.68 35.42 2.70
N SER A 302 -6.08 35.44 3.92
CA SER A 302 -6.22 36.54 4.87
C SER A 302 -5.50 37.78 4.36
N GLU A 303 -5.91 38.95 4.81
CA GLU A 303 -5.15 40.16 4.59
C GLU A 303 -3.74 40.03 5.16
N THR A 304 -2.82 40.87 4.67
CA THR A 304 -1.41 40.81 5.11
C THR A 304 -1.29 40.90 6.61
N GLU A 305 -0.58 39.93 7.20
CA GLU A 305 -0.36 39.80 8.65
C GLU A 305 -1.62 39.56 9.50
N GLN A 306 -2.83 39.40 8.91
CA GLN A 306 -4.06 39.15 9.66
C GLN A 306 -4.38 37.68 9.93
N HIS A 307 -3.67 36.73 9.33
CA HIS A 307 -3.92 35.29 9.52
C HIS A 307 -3.80 34.82 10.99
N TYR A 308 -2.95 35.45 11.82
CA TYR A 308 -2.91 35.16 13.25
C TYR A 308 -4.09 35.77 14.00
N PRO A 309 -4.43 37.07 13.86
CA PRO A 309 -5.67 37.64 14.39
C PRO A 309 -6.93 36.85 14.00
N ASP A 310 -7.06 36.49 12.72
CA ASP A 310 -8.18 35.69 12.23
C ASP A 310 -8.25 34.33 12.95
N MET A 311 -7.13 33.64 13.08
CA MET A 311 -7.07 32.35 13.76
C MET A 311 -7.37 32.46 15.26
N ILE A 312 -6.85 33.46 15.95
CA ILE A 312 -7.13 33.70 17.37
C ILE A 312 -8.63 33.89 17.58
N GLN A 313 -9.28 34.72 16.75
CA GLN A 313 -10.71 34.97 16.85
C GLN A 313 -11.54 33.71 16.56
N LEU A 314 -11.11 32.87 15.60
CA LEU A 314 -11.77 31.59 15.34
C LEU A 314 -11.66 30.63 16.51
N LEU A 315 -10.48 30.46 17.08
CA LEU A 315 -10.24 29.59 18.24
C LEU A 315 -11.01 30.10 19.46
N ASP A 316 -10.99 31.42 19.72
CA ASP A 316 -11.76 32.03 20.80
C ASP A 316 -13.27 31.80 20.63
N TYR A 317 -13.79 31.91 19.40
CA TYR A 317 -15.18 31.60 19.09
C TYR A 317 -15.52 30.13 19.41
N GLY A 318 -14.65 29.20 18.99
CA GLY A 318 -14.85 27.78 19.26
C GLY A 318 -14.86 27.48 20.75
N PHE A 319 -13.85 27.87 21.48
CA PHE A 319 -13.79 27.63 22.92
C PHE A 319 -14.81 28.42 23.75
N ALA A 320 -15.27 29.56 23.28
CA ALA A 320 -16.32 30.29 23.96
C ALA A 320 -17.71 29.65 23.83
N ASN A 321 -18.01 29.09 22.67
CA ASN A 321 -19.37 28.70 22.31
C ASN A 321 -19.61 27.20 22.30
N TYR A 322 -18.57 26.36 22.32
CA TYR A 322 -18.71 24.91 22.22
C TYR A 322 -17.96 24.20 23.36
N GLU A 323 -18.43 23.00 23.67
CA GLU A 323 -17.82 22.08 24.63
C GLU A 323 -17.81 20.66 24.06
N ASN A 324 -16.79 19.89 24.40
CA ASN A 324 -16.72 18.48 24.06
C ASN A 324 -17.38 17.63 25.14
N LEU A 325 -18.13 16.63 24.72
CA LEU A 325 -18.79 15.67 25.60
C LEU A 325 -18.33 14.26 25.23
N ASP A 326 -17.49 13.66 26.06
CA ASP A 326 -17.10 12.26 25.94
C ASP A 326 -18.26 11.37 26.40
N LEU A 327 -18.71 10.46 25.54
CA LEU A 327 -19.88 9.63 25.79
C LEU A 327 -19.52 8.21 26.18
N CYS A 328 -18.59 7.57 25.48
CA CYS A 328 -18.18 6.21 25.74
C CYS A 328 -16.84 5.88 25.08
N ALA A 329 -16.08 5.01 25.71
CA ALA A 329 -14.84 4.48 25.14
C ALA A 329 -15.13 3.35 24.13
N ALA A 330 -14.23 3.15 23.18
CA ALA A 330 -14.34 2.09 22.17
C ALA A 330 -14.45 0.69 22.80
N GLU A 331 -13.81 0.48 23.94
CA GLU A 331 -13.81 -0.77 24.69
C GLU A 331 -15.12 -1.06 25.44
N ASP A 332 -15.97 -0.05 25.65
CA ASP A 332 -17.30 -0.23 26.27
C ASP A 332 -18.26 -0.99 25.35
N TYR A 333 -18.02 -0.96 24.03
CA TYR A 333 -18.88 -1.56 23.00
C TYR A 333 -18.14 -2.66 22.26
N THR A 334 -18.16 -3.87 22.84
CA THR A 334 -17.59 -5.08 22.22
C THR A 334 -18.67 -6.08 21.86
N TYR A 335 -18.57 -6.65 20.68
CA TYR A 335 -19.58 -7.54 20.12
C TYR A 335 -18.98 -8.87 19.67
N THR A 336 -19.82 -9.91 19.64
CA THR A 336 -19.52 -11.17 18.96
C THR A 336 -20.51 -11.37 17.82
N VAL A 337 -20.05 -11.12 16.60
CA VAL A 337 -20.90 -11.13 15.40
C VAL A 337 -20.88 -12.49 14.73
N LYS A 338 -22.06 -13.04 14.40
CA LYS A 338 -22.18 -14.35 13.73
C LYS A 338 -21.80 -14.25 12.25
N VAL A 339 -20.98 -15.22 11.76
CA VAL A 339 -20.54 -15.26 10.36
C VAL A 339 -21.01 -16.55 9.69
N LYS A 340 -21.83 -16.40 8.64
CA LYS A 340 -22.31 -17.51 7.80
C LYS A 340 -21.24 -17.87 6.76
N ASN A 341 -21.23 -19.13 6.32
CA ASN A 341 -20.30 -19.67 5.32
C ASN A 341 -18.81 -19.50 5.65
N SER A 342 -18.46 -19.31 6.92
CA SER A 342 -17.10 -19.19 7.41
C SER A 342 -16.61 -20.45 8.10
N GLU A 343 -15.28 -20.61 8.16
CA GLU A 343 -14.64 -21.61 9.01
C GLU A 343 -14.79 -21.26 10.50
N THR A 344 -14.70 -19.97 10.83
CA THR A 344 -15.06 -19.42 12.13
C THR A 344 -16.56 -19.12 12.15
N ARG A 345 -17.24 -19.41 13.28
CA ARG A 345 -18.68 -19.19 13.39
C ARG A 345 -19.04 -17.75 13.77
N SER A 346 -18.09 -17.02 14.31
CA SER A 346 -18.24 -15.64 14.77
C SER A 346 -16.88 -14.93 14.74
N VAL A 347 -16.92 -13.61 14.70
CA VAL A 347 -15.75 -12.73 14.85
C VAL A 347 -16.02 -11.72 15.96
N PRO A 348 -14.99 -11.33 16.74
CA PRO A 348 -15.11 -10.20 17.63
C PRO A 348 -15.18 -8.90 16.81
N ALA A 349 -16.01 -7.97 17.26
CA ALA A 349 -16.11 -6.62 16.71
C ALA A 349 -16.16 -5.60 17.85
N ALA A 350 -15.69 -4.39 17.60
CA ALA A 350 -15.76 -3.28 18.55
C ALA A 350 -15.90 -1.97 17.78
N MET A 351 -16.24 -0.89 18.47
CA MET A 351 -16.11 0.45 17.88
C MET A 351 -14.68 0.70 17.41
N SER A 352 -14.52 1.48 16.35
CA SER A 352 -13.20 1.84 15.79
C SER A 352 -12.43 2.80 16.68
N GLU A 353 -13.14 3.70 17.36
CA GLU A 353 -12.62 4.78 18.20
C GLU A 353 -13.61 5.14 19.31
N ASP A 354 -13.18 5.96 20.27
CA ASP A 354 -14.03 6.53 21.31
C ASP A 354 -15.10 7.43 20.70
N VAL A 355 -16.23 7.57 21.40
CA VAL A 355 -17.34 8.42 20.94
C VAL A 355 -17.37 9.68 21.76
N SER A 356 -17.10 10.80 21.13
CA SER A 356 -17.34 12.14 21.65
C SER A 356 -18.19 12.95 20.68
N ILE A 357 -18.84 13.98 21.15
CA ILE A 357 -19.57 14.96 20.35
C ILE A 357 -19.27 16.36 20.85
N THR A 358 -19.34 17.33 19.96
CA THR A 358 -19.20 18.75 20.29
C THR A 358 -20.58 19.39 20.30
N LEU A 359 -20.93 20.03 21.39
CA LEU A 359 -22.21 20.71 21.57
C LEU A 359 -22.01 22.20 21.86
N PRO A 360 -22.97 23.05 21.49
CA PRO A 360 -23.01 24.41 22.00
C PRO A 360 -23.03 24.41 23.54
N LYS A 361 -22.27 25.29 24.16
CA LYS A 361 -22.24 25.43 25.62
C LYS A 361 -23.62 25.73 26.18
N GLY A 362 -23.98 25.05 27.28
CA GLY A 362 -25.30 25.12 27.87
C GLY A 362 -26.33 24.20 27.26
N SER A 363 -25.96 23.35 26.32
CA SER A 363 -26.80 22.31 25.75
C SER A 363 -27.31 21.34 26.82
N GLU A 364 -28.56 20.85 26.66
CA GLU A 364 -29.16 19.88 27.57
C GLU A 364 -28.65 18.48 27.31
N HIS A 365 -27.59 18.00 28.00
CA HIS A 365 -26.97 16.68 27.80
C HIS A 365 -27.98 15.50 27.86
N LYS A 366 -29.11 15.66 28.58
CA LYS A 366 -30.21 14.66 28.60
C LYS A 366 -30.88 14.42 27.25
N LYS A 367 -30.68 15.29 26.25
CA LYS A 367 -31.15 15.13 24.88
C LYS A 367 -30.22 14.29 24.01
N VAL A 368 -29.05 13.93 24.52
CA VAL A 368 -28.13 13.02 23.86
C VAL A 368 -28.64 11.60 23.95
N ALA A 369 -28.71 10.90 22.85
CA ALA A 369 -29.04 9.47 22.78
C ALA A 369 -28.04 8.70 21.92
N VAL A 370 -27.60 7.56 22.43
CA VAL A 370 -26.69 6.65 21.72
C VAL A 370 -27.48 5.43 21.23
N LYS A 371 -27.34 5.08 19.97
CA LYS A 371 -28.04 3.97 19.34
C LYS A 371 -27.11 3.11 18.48
N GLU A 372 -27.14 1.81 18.72
CA GLU A 372 -26.40 0.84 17.95
C GLU A 372 -27.17 0.41 16.69
N LYS A 373 -26.50 0.38 15.55
CA LYS A 373 -26.96 -0.19 14.30
C LYS A 373 -25.99 -1.29 13.87
N LEU A 374 -26.24 -2.52 14.31
CA LEU A 374 -25.40 -3.67 14.01
C LEU A 374 -26.26 -4.84 13.53
N ASP A 375 -25.89 -5.40 12.39
CA ASP A 375 -26.57 -6.59 11.86
C ASP A 375 -26.28 -7.84 12.70
N LYS A 376 -27.30 -8.67 12.91
CA LYS A 376 -27.19 -9.89 13.72
C LYS A 376 -26.30 -10.96 13.12
N SER A 377 -26.00 -10.91 11.82
CA SER A 377 -25.14 -11.89 11.14
C SER A 377 -24.67 -11.41 9.79
N PHE A 378 -23.44 -11.76 9.45
CA PHE A 378 -22.77 -11.45 8.18
C PHE A 378 -22.43 -12.71 7.40
N THR A 379 -21.99 -12.58 6.15
CA THR A 379 -21.56 -13.70 5.31
C THR A 379 -20.09 -13.52 4.97
N ALA A 380 -19.28 -14.57 5.19
CA ALA A 380 -17.86 -14.56 4.83
C ALA A 380 -17.62 -14.40 3.32
N PRO A 381 -16.50 -13.80 2.88
CA PRO A 381 -15.39 -13.37 3.72
C PRO A 381 -15.68 -12.06 4.47
N ILE A 382 -15.05 -11.89 5.63
CA ILE A 382 -14.97 -10.64 6.39
C ILE A 382 -13.47 -10.36 6.58
N GLU A 383 -13.06 -9.13 6.38
CA GLU A 383 -11.69 -8.69 6.62
C GLU A 383 -11.56 -8.06 8.01
N ALA A 384 -10.37 -8.12 8.61
CA ALA A 384 -10.09 -7.35 9.81
C ALA A 384 -10.17 -5.86 9.48
N GLY A 385 -10.83 -5.05 10.34
CA GLY A 385 -11.13 -3.65 10.07
C GLY A 385 -12.37 -3.40 9.22
N GLN A 386 -13.02 -4.43 8.68
CA GLN A 386 -14.27 -4.25 7.90
C GLN A 386 -15.37 -3.73 8.80
N GLU A 387 -16.07 -2.69 8.33
CA GLU A 387 -17.26 -2.15 8.99
C GLU A 387 -18.41 -3.16 8.97
N LEU A 388 -19.02 -3.36 10.13
CA LEU A 388 -20.14 -4.27 10.36
C LEU A 388 -21.39 -3.56 10.83
N GLY A 389 -21.27 -2.30 11.23
CA GLY A 389 -22.35 -1.49 11.74
C GLY A 389 -21.83 -0.17 12.28
N THR A 390 -22.69 0.60 12.93
CA THR A 390 -22.36 1.91 13.50
C THR A 390 -23.00 2.10 14.87
N VAL A 391 -22.33 2.89 15.71
CA VAL A 391 -22.93 3.51 16.89
C VAL A 391 -23.27 4.95 16.51
N GLU A 392 -24.56 5.28 16.47
CA GLU A 392 -25.04 6.62 16.18
C GLU A 392 -25.29 7.38 17.47
N VAL A 393 -24.83 8.62 17.52
CA VAL A 393 -25.17 9.58 18.56
C VAL A 393 -26.13 10.61 17.98
N SER A 394 -27.19 10.89 18.68
CA SER A 394 -28.12 11.94 18.31
C SER A 394 -28.28 12.94 19.45
N TYR A 395 -28.46 14.21 19.10
CA TYR A 395 -28.87 15.30 19.98
C TYR A 395 -30.20 15.87 19.52
N ASP A 396 -31.15 15.94 20.43
CA ASP A 396 -32.56 16.37 20.16
C ASP A 396 -33.19 15.67 18.94
N GLY A 397 -32.83 14.39 18.73
CA GLY A 397 -33.34 13.54 17.65
C GLY A 397 -32.58 13.66 16.31
N GLN A 398 -31.62 14.57 16.19
CA GLN A 398 -30.75 14.71 15.01
C GLN A 398 -29.45 13.93 15.22
N VAL A 399 -28.99 13.17 14.23
CA VAL A 399 -27.74 12.44 14.30
C VAL A 399 -26.58 13.42 14.17
N VAL A 400 -25.69 13.44 15.18
CA VAL A 400 -24.55 14.36 15.28
C VAL A 400 -23.20 13.65 15.21
N ALA A 401 -23.17 12.35 15.41
CA ALA A 401 -21.99 11.53 15.20
C ALA A 401 -22.37 10.08 14.87
N ALA A 402 -21.51 9.38 14.17
CA ALA A 402 -21.64 7.96 13.91
C ALA A 402 -20.25 7.31 13.83
N VAL A 403 -19.99 6.37 14.74
CA VAL A 403 -18.71 5.69 14.84
C VAL A 403 -18.85 4.26 14.32
N PRO A 404 -17.98 3.81 13.38
CA PRO A 404 -18.04 2.46 12.84
C PRO A 404 -17.78 1.37 13.89
N ILE A 405 -18.56 0.28 13.83
CA ILE A 405 -18.25 -0.98 14.50
C ILE A 405 -17.50 -1.86 13.51
N VAL A 406 -16.25 -2.20 13.82
CA VAL A 406 -15.36 -2.92 12.90
C VAL A 406 -15.03 -4.32 13.40
N ALA A 407 -14.83 -5.25 12.47
CA ALA A 407 -14.34 -6.59 12.77
C ALA A 407 -12.88 -6.51 13.27
N LYS A 408 -12.58 -7.08 14.43
CA LYS A 408 -11.21 -7.15 14.97
C LYS A 408 -10.40 -8.30 14.37
N GLU A 409 -11.06 -9.29 13.77
CA GLU A 409 -10.44 -10.45 13.14
C GLU A 409 -11.11 -10.76 11.80
N ALA A 410 -10.32 -11.32 10.87
CA ALA A 410 -10.83 -11.77 9.58
C ALA A 410 -11.57 -13.12 9.69
N ALA A 411 -12.60 -13.31 8.87
CA ALA A 411 -13.29 -14.59 8.73
C ALA A 411 -13.29 -15.06 7.28
N GLN A 412 -12.49 -16.08 6.99
CA GLN A 412 -12.38 -16.65 5.65
C GLN A 412 -13.61 -17.46 5.25
N ALA A 413 -13.99 -17.36 3.98
CA ALA A 413 -15.08 -18.16 3.44
C ALA A 413 -14.71 -19.64 3.37
N LYS A 414 -15.66 -20.53 3.69
CA LYS A 414 -15.47 -21.96 3.47
C LYS A 414 -15.24 -22.23 1.98
N PRO A 415 -14.20 -23.02 1.63
CA PRO A 415 -13.99 -23.39 0.24
C PRO A 415 -15.23 -24.12 -0.28
N PRO A 416 -15.71 -23.79 -1.49
CA PRO A 416 -16.89 -24.42 -2.08
C PRO A 416 -16.72 -25.94 -2.11
N LYS A 417 -17.77 -26.69 -1.79
CA LYS A 417 -17.75 -28.17 -1.70
C LYS A 417 -17.19 -28.83 -2.96
N GLN A 418 -17.31 -28.18 -4.11
CA GLN A 418 -16.74 -28.67 -5.38
C GLN A 418 -15.21 -28.60 -5.41
N VAL A 419 -14.58 -27.57 -4.82
CA VAL A 419 -13.10 -27.44 -4.78
C VAL A 419 -12.49 -28.59 -3.99
N LYS A 420 -13.07 -29.00 -2.85
CA LYS A 420 -12.62 -30.19 -2.11
C LYS A 420 -12.66 -31.45 -2.96
N LYS A 421 -13.70 -31.64 -3.80
CA LYS A 421 -13.79 -32.80 -4.72
C LYS A 421 -12.75 -32.73 -5.83
N VAL A 422 -12.45 -31.55 -6.36
CA VAL A 422 -11.43 -31.34 -7.42
C VAL A 422 -10.04 -31.61 -6.86
N ILE A 423 -9.72 -31.07 -5.67
CA ILE A 423 -8.44 -31.31 -4.99
C ILE A 423 -8.26 -32.82 -4.71
N LEU A 424 -9.30 -33.48 -4.21
CA LEU A 424 -9.23 -34.93 -3.93
C LEU A 424 -9.05 -35.76 -5.20
N ARG A 425 -9.66 -35.35 -6.33
CA ARG A 425 -9.44 -35.97 -7.66
C ARG A 425 -8.02 -35.73 -8.16
N ALA A 426 -7.50 -34.51 -8.04
CA ALA A 426 -6.14 -34.18 -8.43
C ALA A 426 -5.09 -34.99 -7.64
N LEU A 427 -5.28 -35.14 -6.32
CA LEU A 427 -4.42 -35.96 -5.46
C LEU A 427 -4.48 -37.46 -5.85
N LYS A 428 -5.65 -38.00 -6.20
CA LYS A 428 -5.79 -39.38 -6.70
C LYS A 428 -5.05 -39.56 -8.03
N ILE A 429 -5.19 -38.64 -8.98
CA ILE A 429 -4.50 -38.68 -10.27
C ILE A 429 -2.98 -38.60 -10.07
N ALA A 430 -2.50 -37.70 -9.20
CA ALA A 430 -1.07 -37.61 -8.88
C ALA A 430 -0.52 -38.91 -8.26
N GLY A 431 -1.30 -39.54 -7.37
CA GLY A 431 -0.95 -40.86 -6.81
C GLY A 431 -0.86 -41.97 -7.86
N ILE A 432 -1.79 -42.02 -8.83
CA ILE A 432 -1.75 -42.98 -9.94
C ILE A 432 -0.51 -42.72 -10.83
N ILE A 433 -0.21 -41.46 -11.15
CA ILE A 433 0.97 -41.10 -11.97
C ILE A 433 2.26 -41.57 -11.26
N LEU A 434 2.38 -41.33 -9.95
CA LEU A 434 3.52 -41.77 -9.15
C LEU A 434 3.64 -43.32 -9.12
N ALA A 435 2.53 -44.04 -8.98
CA ALA A 435 2.52 -45.48 -9.04
C ALA A 435 2.98 -46.02 -10.41
N VAL A 436 2.51 -45.41 -11.51
CA VAL A 436 2.93 -45.77 -12.87
C VAL A 436 4.43 -45.49 -13.08
N LEU A 437 4.91 -44.35 -12.64
CA LEU A 437 6.34 -44.03 -12.72
C LEU A 437 7.21 -45.00 -11.90
N PHE A 438 6.73 -45.40 -10.73
CA PHE A 438 7.41 -46.41 -9.91
C PHE A 438 7.47 -47.78 -10.59
N VAL A 439 6.36 -48.24 -11.20
CA VAL A 439 6.34 -49.49 -11.99
C VAL A 439 7.30 -49.41 -13.17
N LEU A 440 7.29 -48.28 -13.92
CA LEU A 440 8.24 -48.07 -15.01
C LEU A 440 9.70 -48.11 -14.53
N PHE A 441 9.98 -47.50 -13.39
CA PHE A 441 11.31 -47.58 -12.75
C PHE A 441 11.72 -49.02 -12.45
N LEU A 442 10.82 -49.82 -11.90
CA LEU A 442 11.08 -51.24 -11.64
C LEU A 442 11.33 -52.03 -12.93
N ILE A 443 10.53 -51.77 -13.99
CA ILE A 443 10.70 -52.40 -15.31
C ILE A 443 12.07 -52.04 -15.91
N VAL A 444 12.44 -50.76 -15.90
CA VAL A 444 13.75 -50.29 -16.40
C VAL A 444 14.90 -50.96 -15.59
N GLY A 445 14.73 -51.03 -14.28
CA GLY A 445 15.68 -51.74 -13.39
C GLY A 445 15.81 -53.22 -13.74
N TRP A 446 14.70 -53.88 -14.00
CA TRP A 446 14.70 -55.32 -14.40
C TRP A 446 15.35 -55.53 -15.78
N ILE A 447 14.99 -54.70 -16.78
CA ILE A 447 15.60 -54.73 -18.12
C ILE A 447 17.12 -54.50 -18.04
N SER A 448 17.54 -53.48 -17.28
CA SER A 448 18.96 -53.17 -17.07
C SER A 448 19.74 -54.33 -16.43
N ARG A 449 19.14 -55.00 -15.43
CA ARG A 449 19.73 -56.21 -14.81
C ARG A 449 19.85 -57.36 -15.81
N THR A 450 18.82 -57.57 -16.64
CA THR A 450 18.80 -58.63 -17.68
C THR A 450 19.85 -58.38 -18.76
N ILE A 451 19.96 -57.16 -19.25
CA ILE A 451 20.99 -56.77 -20.23
C ILE A 451 22.39 -56.95 -19.65
N ASN A 452 22.61 -56.53 -18.41
CA ASN A 452 23.90 -56.67 -17.74
C ASN A 452 24.25 -58.16 -17.49
N ARG A 453 23.26 -58.99 -17.19
CA ARG A 453 23.47 -60.46 -17.05
C ARG A 453 23.88 -61.05 -18.39
N ARG A 454 23.20 -60.74 -19.51
CA ARG A 454 23.57 -61.19 -20.88
C ARG A 454 24.95 -60.72 -21.29
N ARG A 455 25.33 -59.47 -20.97
CA ARG A 455 26.67 -58.92 -21.25
C ARG A 455 27.77 -59.66 -20.45
N ARG A 456 27.51 -60.01 -19.17
CA ARG A 456 28.41 -60.81 -18.34
C ARG A 456 28.58 -62.21 -18.87
N GLU A 457 27.48 -62.88 -19.31
CA GLU A 457 27.53 -64.22 -19.92
C GLU A 457 28.28 -64.21 -21.24
N LYS A 458 28.08 -63.19 -22.11
CA LYS A 458 28.83 -63.05 -23.36
C LYS A 458 30.35 -62.87 -23.11
N LYS A 459 30.71 -62.04 -22.13
CA LYS A 459 32.12 -61.87 -21.71
C LYS A 459 32.70 -63.17 -21.13
N ARG A 460 31.94 -63.95 -20.35
CA ARG A 460 32.40 -65.25 -19.85
C ARG A 460 32.61 -66.27 -20.96
N ARG A 461 31.70 -66.33 -21.98
CA ARG A 461 31.87 -67.17 -23.14
C ARG A 461 33.12 -66.79 -23.96
N GLN A 462 33.34 -65.49 -24.18
CA GLN A 462 34.54 -65.01 -24.89
C GLN A 462 35.86 -65.35 -24.11
N ARG A 463 35.85 -65.17 -22.80
CA ARG A 463 37.01 -65.57 -21.97
C ARG A 463 37.26 -67.08 -22.05
N ARG A 464 36.23 -67.94 -21.94
CA ARG A 464 36.36 -69.38 -22.08
C ARG A 464 36.86 -69.80 -23.48
N ALA A 465 36.35 -69.14 -24.55
CA ALA A 465 36.84 -69.34 -25.92
C ALA A 465 38.29 -68.92 -26.11
N ALA A 466 38.72 -67.80 -25.52
CA ALA A 466 40.10 -67.33 -25.55
C ALA A 466 41.05 -68.27 -24.76
N GLU A 467 40.61 -68.76 -23.58
CA GLU A 467 41.35 -69.75 -22.80
C GLU A 467 41.46 -71.11 -23.53
N ALA A 468 40.37 -71.53 -24.23
CA ALA A 468 40.42 -72.75 -25.04
C ALA A 468 41.40 -72.61 -26.23
N ARG A 469 41.42 -71.45 -26.91
CA ARG A 469 42.42 -71.13 -27.96
C ARG A 469 43.83 -71.18 -27.40
N ARG A 470 44.10 -70.53 -26.26
CA ARG A 470 45.40 -70.54 -25.60
C ARG A 470 45.85 -71.98 -25.21
N ARG A 471 44.92 -72.83 -24.80
CA ARG A 471 45.20 -74.24 -24.50
C ARG A 471 45.47 -75.06 -25.78
N ALA A 472 44.78 -74.75 -26.92
CA ALA A 472 45.03 -75.38 -28.22
C ALA A 472 46.38 -75.00 -28.79
N ASP A 473 46.78 -73.72 -28.70
CA ASP A 473 48.11 -73.23 -29.11
C ASP A 473 49.26 -73.82 -28.30
N ALA A 474 49.00 -74.11 -27.04
CA ALA A 474 50.01 -74.75 -26.13
C ALA A 474 50.20 -76.25 -26.37
N SER A 475 49.29 -76.90 -27.14
CA SER A 475 49.32 -78.37 -27.38
C SER A 475 49.92 -78.77 -28.75
N GLY A 476 50.53 -77.89 -29.51
CA GLY A 476 51.47 -78.18 -30.59
C GLY A 476 50.98 -79.13 -31.72
N ARG A 477 49.71 -79.07 -32.16
CA ARG A 477 49.26 -79.83 -33.33
C ARG A 477 48.90 -78.91 -34.52
N PRO A 478 49.47 -79.09 -35.76
CA PRO A 478 49.25 -78.26 -36.90
C PRO A 478 47.87 -78.48 -37.52
N VAL A 479 47.13 -77.42 -37.81
CA VAL A 479 45.87 -77.46 -38.53
C VAL A 479 46.11 -77.31 -40.01
N ARG A 480 45.67 -78.31 -40.72
CA ARG A 480 45.66 -78.44 -42.18
C ARG A 480 44.70 -77.41 -42.81
N THR A 481 45.23 -76.59 -43.72
CA THR A 481 44.48 -75.69 -44.59
C THR A 481 43.71 -76.46 -45.65
N GLY A 482 42.40 -76.19 -45.77
CA GLY A 482 41.51 -76.66 -46.82
C GLY A 482 40.75 -75.48 -47.43
N ASN A 483 41.09 -75.17 -48.66
CA ASN A 483 40.54 -74.19 -49.56
C ASN A 483 39.23 -74.69 -50.17
N GLY A 484 38.19 -73.85 -50.42
CA GLY A 484 37.04 -74.30 -51.20
C GLY A 484 35.88 -73.30 -51.25
N GLN A 485 36.04 -72.39 -52.18
CA GLN A 485 35.05 -71.93 -53.18
C GLN A 485 33.64 -71.43 -52.78
N ARG A 486 33.48 -70.18 -53.08
CA ARG A 486 32.39 -69.44 -53.76
C ARG A 486 31.11 -70.19 -54.15
N ARG A 487 29.99 -69.56 -53.87
CA ARG A 487 28.90 -69.29 -54.85
C ARG A 487 27.91 -68.25 -54.31
N ARG A 488 27.69 -67.24 -55.12
CA ARG A 488 26.61 -66.23 -55.14
C ARG A 488 25.55 -66.69 -56.13
N PRO A 489 24.44 -65.92 -56.36
CA PRO A 489 23.15 -65.83 -55.72
C PRO A 489 22.03 -66.36 -56.66
N PRO A 490 20.80 -66.11 -56.45
CA PRO A 490 20.09 -65.15 -57.31
C PRO A 490 19.04 -64.25 -56.63
N GLN A 491 18.81 -63.19 -57.37
CA GLN A 491 17.81 -62.12 -57.25
C GLN A 491 16.43 -62.57 -57.64
N SER A 492 15.45 -61.85 -57.27
CA SER A 492 14.22 -61.36 -57.91
C SER A 492 13.09 -61.39 -56.86
N GLY A 493 12.19 -60.47 -56.79
CA GLY A 493 11.78 -59.39 -57.61
C GLY A 493 10.64 -58.67 -56.89
N SER A 494 10.60 -57.46 -57.20
CA SER A 494 9.50 -56.56 -57.55
C SER A 494 8.15 -56.64 -56.82
N GLY A 495 7.68 -55.49 -56.43
CA GLY A 495 6.27 -55.24 -56.22
C GLY A 495 5.98 -53.94 -55.47
N ASN A 496 5.96 -52.85 -56.21
CA ASN A 496 5.49 -51.53 -55.77
C ASN A 496 4.01 -51.36 -56.20
N PRO A 497 3.36 -50.24 -55.88
CA PRO A 497 2.19 -50.06 -55.04
C PRO A 497 0.87 -49.86 -55.76
N PRO A 498 -0.20 -49.41 -55.18
CA PRO A 498 -0.81 -48.12 -55.58
C PRO A 498 -1.45 -47.30 -54.44
N ARG A 499 -1.19 -46.08 -54.42
CA ARG A 499 -1.85 -44.80 -54.80
C ARG A 499 -3.39 -44.72 -54.69
N ARG A 500 -3.71 -43.55 -53.99
CA ARG A 500 -4.86 -42.63 -54.23
C ARG A 500 -6.22 -43.03 -53.65
N ARG A 501 -6.93 -42.09 -52.93
CA ARG A 501 -7.58 -40.85 -53.43
C ARG A 501 -8.10 -39.99 -52.26
N ARG A 502 -7.89 -38.68 -52.36
CA ARG A 502 -8.83 -37.62 -51.92
C ARG A 502 -9.95 -37.48 -52.94
N PRO A 503 -11.11 -36.91 -52.59
CA PRO A 503 -11.45 -35.54 -52.94
C PRO A 503 -12.14 -34.82 -51.74
N ALA A 504 -12.03 -33.56 -51.52
CA ALA A 504 -12.25 -32.30 -52.25
C ALA A 504 -13.67 -31.74 -52.09
N ASN A 505 -13.68 -30.46 -51.67
CA ASN A 505 -14.67 -29.39 -51.92
C ASN A 505 -15.96 -29.42 -51.09
N GLY A 506 -16.48 -28.28 -50.61
CA GLY A 506 -16.48 -26.90 -51.09
C GLY A 506 -17.02 -25.97 -50.01
N SER A 507 -16.50 -24.84 -49.98
CA SER A 507 -17.02 -23.54 -50.44
C SER A 507 -18.20 -22.95 -49.67
N GLY A 508 -18.02 -21.72 -49.17
CA GLY A 508 -19.10 -20.80 -48.91
C GLY A 508 -18.81 -19.67 -47.92
N ASP A 509 -18.09 -18.65 -48.34
CA ASP A 509 -18.17 -17.26 -47.87
C ASP A 509 -19.30 -16.57 -48.67
N PRO A 510 -19.98 -15.48 -48.30
CA PRO A 510 -19.51 -14.26 -47.61
C PRO A 510 -20.54 -13.41 -46.82
N ARG A 511 -19.98 -12.44 -46.04
CA ARG A 511 -20.46 -11.07 -45.81
C ARG A 511 -21.83 -10.79 -45.17
N ARG A 512 -21.83 -9.99 -44.05
CA ARG A 512 -22.42 -8.64 -43.96
C ARG A 512 -22.26 -8.02 -42.56
N ARG A 513 -21.64 -6.86 -42.50
CA ARG A 513 -21.81 -5.76 -41.54
C ARG A 513 -22.98 -4.87 -41.97
N PRO A 514 -23.29 -3.78 -41.21
CA PRO A 514 -23.86 -3.56 -39.88
C PRO A 514 -25.28 -2.91 -39.99
N PRO A 515 -25.90 -2.26 -39.02
CA PRO A 515 -25.57 -0.87 -38.67
C PRO A 515 -25.77 -0.41 -37.22
N GLN A 516 -25.19 0.77 -36.92
CA GLN A 516 -25.38 1.68 -35.81
C GLN A 516 -26.83 2.14 -35.59
N LYS A 517 -27.16 2.54 -34.32
CA LYS A 517 -27.72 3.84 -33.89
C LYS A 517 -28.02 3.85 -32.41
N LYS A 518 -27.42 4.81 -31.68
CA LYS A 518 -27.95 6.02 -31.06
C LYS A 518 -29.13 5.79 -30.08
N ARG A 519 -28.89 5.94 -28.81
CA ARG A 519 -29.13 7.16 -28.02
C ARG A 519 -28.35 7.08 -26.73
#